data_9dd573dfe8fd0f88a8c49824410b6776
#
_entry.id   9dd573dfe8fd0f88a8c49824410b6776
#
_cell.length_a   1.000
_cell.length_b   1.000
_cell.length_c   1.000
_cell.angle_alpha   90.00
_cell.angle_beta   90.00
_cell.angle_gamma   90.00
#
_symmetry.space_group_name_H-M   'P 1'
#
loop_
_entity.id
_entity.type
_entity.pdbx_description
1 polymer ?
#
loop_
_entity_poly.entity_id
_entity_poly.type
_entity_poly.pdbx_seq_one_letter_code
_entity_poly.pdbx_strand_id
1 'polypeptide(L)'
;MDKGASNKPLDGELIIYVISRVMYSYELFINTFRLMSPDTAAPVVTRRRALAAGATATVGSLSGCIQRVRSIMNRSSPSTASFSILIPPADEDPVSSAIAAELIDNFDQAGIDAETEFLPREELFRNVLLNGDYEMFISRLPPTTDPDSLRGLLYSLYREEPGWQNPYRFANLSLDELLETQHQLTGDDRQEIIHDVVESFCREQPFTTIGYHSALRAVRHGRFTNWNIFEPHLPLGYYALARTPDFQDAEQEDEVVLTVAVVDTRVTRNFNPLAVEFRGHHGFINLVYESLGYFNDGEFLPWLAKDVTWNEQGDETVAEVTLPAGHQWHDGEPLTSHDVAFTYEFLADTTHGERDQSVPAPAFRVRASLIDNVTVVNDSSVTISFGETSRDVALRAFTVPVFPEHIWSEQTDPADIAGFGGDDSVTEALVWENEEPVGSGPLQVEEIDSNDGIEMVPFEEHFLFSDGVDITDISPSLAFDTLEIETYPSYNVVAEAIKSGEADATAPVFPPDFISAIEDADDEITVYDRTPGYLYHVGFNTAIEPFSSPNFRHVVGSLIDKTHLIESVFDGYGYAVSNPFDGTEWTPSAYEFDGQDPAIPFVGSNGEVDIDAAQSLFRDRGFEFDEDGNLILQ
;
A
#
# COMPACT_ATOMS: atom_id res chain seq x y z
N MET A 1 36.15 -9.20 45.37
CA MET A 1 37.14 -8.23 44.89
C MET A 1 36.49 -7.39 43.82
N ASP A 2 36.19 -6.21 44.24
CA ASP A 2 35.60 -5.10 43.49
C ASP A 2 36.35 -4.70 42.24
N LYS A 3 35.62 -4.33 41.18
CA LYS A 3 35.97 -3.16 40.38
C LYS A 3 34.68 -2.69 39.61
N GLY A 4 34.09 -1.64 40.15
CA GLY A 4 33.07 -0.87 39.52
C GLY A 4 33.60 -0.11 38.28
N ALA A 5 32.79 -0.02 37.23
CA ALA A 5 32.95 0.92 36.13
C ALA A 5 32.07 2.15 36.39
N SER A 6 32.75 3.30 36.54
CA SER A 6 32.15 4.60 36.81
C SER A 6 31.61 5.20 35.49
N ASN A 7 30.33 5.44 35.43
CA ASN A 7 29.71 6.37 34.48
C ASN A 7 30.08 7.80 34.85
N LYS A 8 30.87 8.48 34.00
CA LYS A 8 31.03 9.93 34.05
C LYS A 8 30.03 10.58 33.09
N PRO A 9 29.30 11.62 33.51
CA PRO A 9 28.48 12.40 32.59
C PRO A 9 29.41 13.23 31.66
N LEU A 10 28.98 13.35 30.40
CA LEU A 10 29.61 14.18 29.37
C LEU A 10 29.55 15.66 29.79
N ASP A 11 30.69 16.33 29.73
CA ASP A 11 30.85 17.72 30.13
C ASP A 11 29.99 18.69 29.33
N GLY A 12 29.20 19.51 30.02
CA GLY A 12 28.31 20.52 29.43
C GLY A 12 29.03 21.56 28.55
N GLU A 13 30.34 21.70 28.65
CA GLU A 13 31.15 22.61 27.80
C GLU A 13 31.24 22.11 26.33
N LEU A 14 31.18 20.81 26.08
CA LEU A 14 31.22 20.27 24.72
C LEU A 14 29.90 20.51 23.96
N ILE A 15 28.79 20.46 24.68
CA ILE A 15 27.44 20.73 24.10
C ILE A 15 27.34 22.23 23.77
N ILE A 16 27.80 23.12 24.62
CA ILE A 16 27.81 24.57 24.37
C ILE A 16 28.73 24.92 23.19
N TYR A 17 29.86 24.23 23.04
CA TYR A 17 30.79 24.45 21.92
C TYR A 17 30.19 24.00 20.56
N VAL A 18 29.48 22.90 20.53
CA VAL A 18 28.78 22.41 19.33
C VAL A 18 27.63 23.35 18.95
N ILE A 19 26.81 23.76 19.92
CA ILE A 19 25.69 24.68 19.68
C ILE A 19 26.20 26.06 19.22
N SER A 20 27.27 26.58 19.77
CA SER A 20 27.82 27.86 19.35
C SER A 20 28.43 27.83 17.94
N ARG A 21 28.97 26.68 17.49
CA ARG A 21 29.51 26.52 16.15
C ARG A 21 28.40 26.38 15.10
N VAL A 22 27.28 25.73 15.44
CA VAL A 22 26.08 25.63 14.57
C VAL A 22 25.44 27.01 14.42
N MET A 23 25.29 27.77 15.50
CA MET A 23 24.77 29.16 15.49
C MET A 23 25.66 30.11 14.66
N TYR A 24 26.97 29.96 14.73
CA TYR A 24 27.90 30.80 13.95
C TYR A 24 27.84 30.49 12.45
N SER A 25 27.65 29.24 12.08
CA SER A 25 27.41 28.83 10.68
C SER A 25 26.08 29.35 10.14
N TYR A 26 25.06 29.43 11.00
CA TYR A 26 23.73 29.95 10.65
C TYR A 26 23.72 31.47 10.41
N GLU A 27 24.47 32.24 11.25
CA GLU A 27 24.63 33.67 11.03
C GLU A 27 25.46 34.00 9.77
N LEU A 28 26.47 33.17 9.45
CA LEU A 28 27.21 33.32 8.20
C LEU A 28 26.33 33.07 6.98
N PHE A 29 25.43 32.09 7.04
CA PHE A 29 24.48 31.78 5.96
C PHE A 29 23.48 32.92 5.73
N ILE A 30 22.93 33.49 6.78
CA ILE A 30 21.99 34.63 6.70
C ILE A 30 22.69 35.89 6.16
N ASN A 31 23.94 36.15 6.56
CA ASN A 31 24.69 37.30 6.06
C ASN A 31 25.16 37.17 4.63
N THR A 32 25.45 35.96 4.16
CA THR A 32 25.76 35.70 2.73
C THR A 32 24.51 35.95 1.83
N PHE A 33 23.32 35.61 2.32
CA PHE A 33 22.05 35.88 1.59
C PHE A 33 21.69 37.38 1.57
N ARG A 34 22.16 38.16 2.55
CA ARG A 34 21.91 39.62 2.61
C ARG A 34 22.78 40.43 1.65
N LEU A 35 23.87 39.85 1.18
CA LEU A 35 24.84 40.55 0.31
C LEU A 35 24.60 40.31 -1.19
N MET A 36 23.61 39.48 -1.59
CA MET A 36 23.33 39.11 -2.98
C MET A 36 22.05 39.68 -3.56
N SER A 37 21.50 40.78 -3.07
CA SER A 37 20.36 41.46 -3.73
C SER A 37 20.69 42.88 -4.13
N PRO A 38 20.63 43.19 -5.44
CA PRO A 38 19.84 44.36 -5.83
C PRO A 38 18.87 44.03 -7.01
N ASP A 39 17.61 44.44 -6.80
CA ASP A 39 16.60 44.77 -7.80
C ASP A 39 16.32 43.80 -8.97
N THR A 40 15.40 42.85 -8.75
CA THR A 40 14.36 42.51 -9.73
C THR A 40 13.21 41.81 -8.98
N ALA A 41 11.96 42.17 -9.28
CA ALA A 41 10.77 41.67 -8.62
C ALA A 41 10.55 40.18 -8.96
N ALA A 42 10.80 39.31 -7.99
CA ALA A 42 10.41 37.90 -8.01
C ALA A 42 9.23 37.67 -7.05
N PRO A 43 8.36 36.67 -7.31
CA PRO A 43 7.15 36.45 -6.53
C PRO A 43 7.49 36.12 -5.07
N VAL A 44 6.73 36.71 -4.17
CA VAL A 44 6.89 36.59 -2.69
C VAL A 44 6.68 35.14 -2.27
N VAL A 45 7.77 34.44 -2.02
CA VAL A 45 7.74 33.17 -1.28
C VAL A 45 7.38 33.52 0.16
N THR A 46 6.21 33.10 0.61
CA THR A 46 5.74 33.38 1.97
C THR A 46 6.67 32.72 3.01
N ARG A 47 6.86 33.38 4.14
CA ARG A 47 7.65 32.92 5.28
C ARG A 47 7.32 31.47 5.73
N ARG A 48 6.09 31.01 5.48
CA ARG A 48 5.62 29.65 5.75
C ARG A 48 6.35 28.57 4.92
N ARG A 49 6.59 28.80 3.61
CA ARG A 49 7.32 27.85 2.76
C ARG A 49 8.80 27.74 3.07
N ALA A 50 9.40 28.80 3.56
CA ALA A 50 10.82 28.79 3.96
C ALA A 50 11.04 28.13 5.35
N LEU A 51 10.02 28.10 6.22
CA LEU A 51 10.07 27.44 7.52
C LEU A 51 9.72 25.96 7.44
N ALA A 52 8.83 25.56 6.54
CA ALA A 52 8.54 24.13 6.27
C ALA A 52 9.76 23.36 5.73
N ALA A 53 10.65 24.03 4.98
CA ALA A 53 11.89 23.43 4.51
C ALA A 53 13.01 23.35 5.58
N GLY A 54 12.83 23.96 6.75
CA GLY A 54 13.85 24.07 7.79
C GLY A 54 13.67 23.22 9.05
N ALA A 55 12.51 22.60 9.24
CA ALA A 55 12.14 21.99 10.53
C ALA A 55 12.21 20.44 10.57
N THR A 56 12.42 19.75 9.46
CA THR A 56 12.56 18.28 9.39
C THR A 56 14.02 17.78 9.39
N ALA A 57 14.98 18.58 9.87
CA ALA A 57 16.38 18.17 10.00
C ALA A 57 16.64 17.52 11.35
N THR A 58 16.13 16.34 11.61
CA THR A 58 16.70 15.38 12.56
C THR A 58 17.61 14.41 11.81
N VAL A 59 18.88 14.66 11.95
CA VAL A 59 20.10 13.79 11.88
C VAL A 59 20.01 12.50 11.00
N GLY A 60 19.52 12.59 9.76
CA GLY A 60 19.59 11.45 8.83
C GLY A 60 19.54 11.84 7.36
N SER A 61 19.00 13.00 7.02
CA SER A 61 18.67 13.34 5.63
C SER A 61 19.35 14.61 5.08
N LEU A 62 20.65 14.76 5.30
CA LEU A 62 21.39 15.87 4.67
C LEU A 62 21.76 15.60 3.20
N SER A 63 21.63 14.35 2.71
CA SER A 63 21.96 14.01 1.33
C SER A 63 20.91 14.49 0.32
N GLY A 64 19.62 14.25 0.56
CA GLY A 64 18.55 14.64 -0.35
C GLY A 64 18.37 16.16 -0.53
N CYS A 65 18.53 16.94 0.56
CA CYS A 65 18.45 18.40 0.47
C CYS A 65 19.64 19.03 -0.29
N ILE A 66 20.83 18.39 -0.27
CA ILE A 66 22.01 18.87 -1.00
C ILE A 66 21.84 18.63 -2.50
N GLN A 67 21.24 17.52 -2.93
CA GLN A 67 20.94 17.25 -4.35
C GLN A 67 19.88 18.23 -4.90
N ARG A 68 18.80 18.49 -4.16
CA ARG A 68 17.77 19.46 -4.58
C ARG A 68 18.31 20.89 -4.70
N VAL A 69 19.24 21.30 -3.82
CA VAL A 69 19.94 22.59 -3.94
C VAL A 69 20.90 22.57 -5.16
N ARG A 70 21.54 21.44 -5.45
CA ARG A 70 22.37 21.28 -6.66
C ARG A 70 21.54 21.37 -7.93
N SER A 71 20.38 20.72 -8.02
CA SER A 71 19.50 20.76 -9.21
C SER A 71 18.93 22.16 -9.49
N ILE A 72 18.68 22.94 -8.43
CA ILE A 72 18.23 24.35 -8.58
C ILE A 72 19.36 25.27 -9.01
N MET A 73 20.60 25.01 -8.59
CA MET A 73 21.77 25.83 -8.97
C MET A 73 22.33 25.52 -10.35
N ASN A 74 22.10 24.32 -10.89
CA ASN A 74 22.68 23.87 -12.18
C ASN A 74 21.75 24.05 -13.40
N ARG A 75 20.68 24.83 -13.32
CA ARG A 75 19.74 25.08 -14.44
C ARG A 75 20.34 25.71 -15.71
N SER A 76 21.64 25.83 -15.82
CA SER A 76 22.33 26.42 -16.98
C SER A 76 23.46 25.57 -17.60
N SER A 77 23.62 24.31 -17.13
CA SER A 77 24.58 23.37 -17.72
C SER A 77 23.94 22.00 -17.83
N PRO A 78 24.13 21.24 -18.93
CA PRO A 78 23.68 19.85 -19.00
C PRO A 78 24.26 19.08 -17.81
N SER A 79 23.41 18.35 -17.09
CA SER A 79 23.82 17.45 -16.00
C SER A 79 23.67 16.01 -16.46
N THR A 80 24.57 15.15 -16.03
CA THR A 80 24.39 13.69 -16.20
C THR A 80 23.14 13.26 -15.44
N ALA A 81 22.38 12.31 -16.00
CA ALA A 81 21.23 11.72 -15.35
C ALA A 81 21.67 10.99 -14.09
N SER A 82 21.10 11.36 -12.95
CA SER A 82 21.33 10.69 -11.68
C SER A 82 20.01 10.63 -10.92
N PHE A 83 19.59 9.42 -10.46
CA PHE A 83 18.30 9.17 -9.85
C PHE A 83 18.42 8.31 -8.61
N SER A 84 17.48 8.51 -7.68
CA SER A 84 17.28 7.63 -6.53
C SER A 84 16.07 6.71 -6.72
N ILE A 85 16.21 5.45 -6.29
CA ILE A 85 15.13 4.47 -6.24
C ILE A 85 14.85 4.16 -4.76
N LEU A 86 13.68 4.55 -4.28
CA LEU A 86 13.25 4.24 -2.92
C LEU A 86 12.76 2.80 -2.83
N ILE A 87 13.30 2.03 -1.89
CA ILE A 87 12.90 0.64 -1.62
C ILE A 87 12.94 0.33 -0.13
N PRO A 88 12.17 -0.66 0.34
CA PRO A 88 12.37 -1.21 1.68
C PRO A 88 13.72 -1.92 1.82
N PRO A 89 14.29 -2.04 3.05
CA PRO A 89 15.43 -2.91 3.30
C PRO A 89 15.14 -4.37 2.92
N ALA A 90 16.21 -5.14 2.58
CA ALA A 90 16.07 -6.51 2.11
C ALA A 90 15.50 -7.50 3.15
N ASP A 91 15.55 -7.17 4.43
CA ASP A 91 14.90 -7.93 5.51
C ASP A 91 13.39 -7.70 5.57
N GLU A 92 12.89 -6.56 5.06
CA GLU A 92 11.46 -6.28 4.93
C GLU A 92 10.89 -6.71 3.56
N ASP A 93 11.65 -6.51 2.47
CA ASP A 93 11.24 -6.87 1.10
C ASP A 93 12.45 -7.26 0.23
N PRO A 94 12.89 -8.52 0.30
CA PRO A 94 14.03 -9.01 -0.48
C PRO A 94 13.78 -8.93 -1.99
N VAL A 95 12.53 -9.09 -2.43
CA VAL A 95 12.15 -9.04 -3.85
C VAL A 95 12.35 -7.64 -4.42
N SER A 96 11.86 -6.59 -3.76
CA SER A 96 12.11 -5.19 -4.19
C SER A 96 13.60 -4.86 -4.22
N SER A 97 14.37 -5.37 -3.26
CA SER A 97 15.83 -5.17 -3.21
C SER A 97 16.55 -5.85 -4.36
N ALA A 98 16.15 -7.07 -4.74
CA ALA A 98 16.74 -7.80 -5.86
C ALA A 98 16.39 -7.14 -7.21
N ILE A 99 15.13 -6.72 -7.39
CA ILE A 99 14.70 -5.96 -8.57
C ILE A 99 15.52 -4.66 -8.71
N ALA A 100 15.72 -3.91 -7.63
CA ALA A 100 16.48 -2.66 -7.66
C ALA A 100 17.94 -2.89 -8.03
N ALA A 101 18.56 -3.97 -7.54
CA ALA A 101 19.94 -4.30 -7.88
C ALA A 101 20.12 -4.54 -9.38
N GLU A 102 19.25 -5.34 -10.01
CA GLU A 102 19.28 -5.57 -11.46
C GLU A 102 19.02 -4.27 -12.27
N LEU A 103 18.07 -3.46 -11.81
CA LEU A 103 17.77 -2.18 -12.46
C LEU A 103 18.96 -1.23 -12.44
N ILE A 104 19.66 -1.12 -11.31
CA ILE A 104 20.84 -0.25 -11.19
C ILE A 104 21.95 -0.72 -12.13
N ASP A 105 22.22 -2.03 -12.20
CA ASP A 105 23.22 -2.57 -13.13
C ASP A 105 22.86 -2.24 -14.59
N ASN A 106 21.59 -2.35 -14.96
CA ASN A 106 21.10 -2.03 -16.31
C ASN A 106 21.15 -0.52 -16.60
N PHE A 107 20.86 0.32 -15.62
CA PHE A 107 20.93 1.77 -15.74
C PHE A 107 22.38 2.25 -15.91
N ASP A 108 23.32 1.72 -15.12
CA ASP A 108 24.75 2.04 -15.24
C ASP A 108 25.28 1.68 -16.64
N GLN A 109 24.93 0.48 -17.16
CA GLN A 109 25.28 0.06 -18.51
C GLN A 109 24.66 0.98 -19.58
N ALA A 110 23.47 1.53 -19.36
CA ALA A 110 22.81 2.47 -20.27
C ALA A 110 23.32 3.92 -20.13
N GLY A 111 24.23 4.19 -19.18
CA GLY A 111 24.80 5.52 -18.91
C GLY A 111 23.92 6.39 -17.99
N ILE A 112 23.10 5.77 -17.17
CA ILE A 112 22.29 6.42 -16.13
C ILE A 112 22.92 6.11 -14.76
N ASP A 113 23.29 7.14 -14.00
CA ASP A 113 23.74 7.00 -12.63
C ASP A 113 22.51 6.85 -11.73
N ALA A 114 22.34 5.67 -11.11
CA ALA A 114 21.22 5.41 -10.22
C ALA A 114 21.71 4.80 -8.89
N GLU A 115 21.08 5.20 -7.80
CA GLU A 115 21.37 4.67 -6.47
C GLU A 115 20.09 4.22 -5.74
N THR A 116 20.18 3.19 -4.91
CA THR A 116 19.09 2.80 -4.02
C THR A 116 19.13 3.59 -2.74
N GLU A 117 17.97 4.08 -2.32
CA GLU A 117 17.75 4.63 -0.98
C GLU A 117 16.86 3.67 -0.19
N PHE A 118 17.46 3.05 0.84
CA PHE A 118 16.75 2.10 1.70
C PHE A 118 15.99 2.83 2.79
N LEU A 119 14.68 2.71 2.78
CA LEU A 119 13.79 3.30 3.76
C LEU A 119 12.90 2.22 4.38
N PRO A 120 12.74 2.18 5.71
CA PRO A 120 11.69 1.37 6.33
C PRO A 120 10.35 1.63 5.63
N ARG A 121 9.52 0.61 5.48
CA ARG A 121 8.28 0.69 4.67
C ARG A 121 7.36 1.83 5.10
N GLU A 122 7.28 2.12 6.39
CA GLU A 122 6.57 3.27 6.93
C GLU A 122 7.10 4.61 6.36
N GLU A 123 8.42 4.80 6.36
CA GLU A 123 9.05 6.01 5.83
C GLU A 123 8.94 6.10 4.31
N LEU A 124 9.05 4.96 3.61
CA LEU A 124 8.82 4.89 2.17
C LEU A 124 7.38 5.32 1.82
N PHE A 125 6.39 4.79 2.51
CA PHE A 125 4.99 5.18 2.28
C PHE A 125 4.75 6.64 2.63
N ARG A 126 5.34 7.16 3.70
CA ARG A 126 5.26 8.58 4.04
C ARG A 126 5.83 9.45 2.92
N ASN A 127 6.99 9.09 2.36
CA ASN A 127 7.62 9.86 1.29
C ASN A 127 6.84 9.76 -0.02
N VAL A 128 6.39 8.57 -0.42
CA VAL A 128 5.67 8.36 -1.68
C VAL A 128 4.23 8.86 -1.60
N LEU A 129 3.48 8.39 -0.58
CA LEU A 129 2.02 8.57 -0.53
C LEU A 129 1.60 9.90 0.10
N LEU A 130 2.35 10.40 1.09
CA LEU A 130 1.95 11.62 1.79
C LEU A 130 2.71 12.86 1.30
N ASN A 131 4.04 12.75 1.16
CA ASN A 131 4.88 13.90 0.82
C ASN A 131 5.08 14.08 -0.69
N GLY A 132 5.08 12.97 -1.48
CA GLY A 132 5.49 12.97 -2.88
C GLY A 132 6.95 13.37 -3.07
N ASP A 133 7.80 13.03 -2.12
CA ASP A 133 9.23 13.34 -2.11
C ASP A 133 10.05 12.12 -2.53
N TYR A 134 9.99 11.81 -3.83
CA TYR A 134 10.68 10.69 -4.45
C TYR A 134 10.89 10.99 -5.95
N GLU A 135 11.78 10.23 -6.59
CA GLU A 135 12.00 10.20 -8.04
C GLU A 135 11.43 8.91 -8.63
N MET A 136 11.88 7.78 -8.12
CA MET A 136 11.41 6.44 -8.44
C MET A 136 11.22 5.64 -7.15
N PHE A 137 10.36 4.63 -7.19
CA PHE A 137 10.23 3.64 -6.12
C PHE A 137 9.87 2.28 -6.70
N ILE A 138 10.20 1.21 -5.97
CA ILE A 138 9.72 -0.13 -6.26
C ILE A 138 8.80 -0.55 -5.13
N SER A 139 7.62 -1.02 -5.48
CA SER A 139 6.62 -1.47 -4.54
C SER A 139 5.70 -2.50 -5.17
N ARG A 140 4.79 -3.03 -4.37
CA ARG A 140 3.78 -3.99 -4.80
C ARG A 140 2.38 -3.46 -4.59
N LEU A 141 1.51 -3.72 -5.55
CA LEU A 141 0.07 -3.49 -5.47
C LEU A 141 -0.65 -4.81 -5.20
N PRO A 142 -1.82 -4.80 -4.56
CA PRO A 142 -2.67 -5.98 -4.47
C PRO A 142 -3.10 -6.42 -5.87
N PRO A 143 -3.49 -7.70 -6.04
CA PRO A 143 -4.08 -8.14 -7.29
C PRO A 143 -5.33 -7.32 -7.56
N THR A 144 -5.48 -6.89 -8.81
CA THR A 144 -6.62 -6.09 -9.21
C THR A 144 -7.42 -6.85 -10.25
N THR A 145 -8.68 -7.13 -9.94
CA THR A 145 -9.60 -7.84 -10.83
C THR A 145 -10.54 -6.89 -11.57
N ASP A 146 -10.73 -5.69 -11.03
CA ASP A 146 -11.61 -4.68 -11.63
C ASP A 146 -10.81 -3.48 -12.17
N PRO A 147 -11.01 -3.12 -13.45
CA PRO A 147 -10.33 -2.02 -14.12
C PRO A 147 -10.55 -0.63 -13.50
N ASP A 148 -11.63 -0.42 -12.74
CA ASP A 148 -11.84 0.83 -12.03
C ASP A 148 -10.73 1.13 -11.00
N SER A 149 -9.93 0.14 -10.64
CA SER A 149 -8.73 0.33 -9.82
C SER A 149 -7.73 1.31 -10.45
N LEU A 150 -7.62 1.36 -11.80
CA LEU A 150 -6.79 2.36 -12.49
C LEU A 150 -7.32 3.78 -12.32
N ARG A 151 -8.63 3.98 -12.15
CA ARG A 151 -9.17 5.29 -11.81
C ARG A 151 -8.58 5.78 -10.48
N GLY A 152 -8.51 4.91 -9.49
CA GLY A 152 -7.85 5.22 -8.23
C GLY A 152 -6.37 5.59 -8.39
N LEU A 153 -5.64 4.90 -9.25
CA LEU A 153 -4.20 5.06 -9.42
C LEU A 153 -3.80 6.20 -10.35
N LEU A 154 -4.66 6.62 -11.30
CA LEU A 154 -4.25 7.48 -12.42
C LEU A 154 -5.11 8.73 -12.65
N TYR A 155 -6.27 8.85 -11.99
CA TYR A 155 -7.17 9.97 -12.21
C TYR A 155 -6.53 11.29 -11.77
N SER A 156 -6.49 12.27 -12.67
CA SER A 156 -5.78 13.54 -12.46
C SER A 156 -6.30 14.35 -11.28
N LEU A 157 -7.55 14.16 -10.88
CA LEU A 157 -8.15 14.83 -9.71
C LEU A 157 -7.36 14.54 -8.42
N TYR A 158 -6.83 13.33 -8.29
CA TYR A 158 -6.10 12.88 -7.11
C TYR A 158 -4.60 13.23 -7.12
N ARG A 159 -4.09 13.84 -8.18
CA ARG A 159 -2.66 14.09 -8.38
C ARG A 159 -1.96 14.77 -7.20
N GLU A 160 -2.62 15.70 -6.54
CA GLU A 160 -2.07 16.49 -5.43
C GLU A 160 -2.62 16.03 -4.06
N GLU A 161 -3.50 15.02 -4.04
CA GLU A 161 -4.04 14.46 -2.81
C GLU A 161 -3.07 13.45 -2.18
N PRO A 162 -2.91 13.44 -0.85
CA PRO A 162 -2.11 12.42 -0.18
C PRO A 162 -2.85 11.08 -0.13
N GLY A 163 -2.13 9.96 -0.14
CA GLY A 163 -2.67 8.62 0.02
C GLY A 163 -2.39 7.68 -1.14
N TRP A 164 -3.11 6.57 -1.19
CA TRP A 164 -2.96 5.54 -2.22
C TRP A 164 -3.53 5.94 -3.58
N GLN A 165 -4.32 6.99 -3.64
CA GLN A 165 -4.82 7.54 -4.89
C GLN A 165 -3.72 8.32 -5.60
N ASN A 166 -3.53 7.96 -6.87
CA ASN A 166 -2.56 8.55 -7.78
C ASN A 166 -1.16 8.79 -7.17
N PRO A 167 -0.53 7.74 -6.61
CA PRO A 167 0.78 7.89 -5.98
C PRO A 167 1.87 8.30 -6.98
N TYR A 168 1.61 8.17 -8.27
CA TYR A 168 2.52 8.55 -9.38
C TYR A 168 2.42 10.03 -9.76
N ARG A 169 1.51 10.80 -9.18
CA ARG A 169 1.23 12.21 -9.52
C ARG A 169 0.96 12.43 -11.00
N PHE A 170 0.34 11.42 -11.61
CA PHE A 170 0.03 11.38 -13.03
C PHE A 170 -1.14 12.29 -13.39
N ALA A 171 -1.12 12.86 -14.61
CA ALA A 171 -2.24 13.64 -15.13
C ALA A 171 -2.32 13.50 -16.65
N ASN A 172 -3.49 13.04 -17.13
CA ASN A 172 -3.82 12.96 -18.53
C ASN A 172 -5.34 13.07 -18.72
N LEU A 173 -5.81 14.22 -19.19
CA LEU A 173 -7.24 14.51 -19.33
C LEU A 173 -7.97 13.57 -20.31
N SER A 174 -7.28 13.03 -21.31
CA SER A 174 -7.90 12.06 -22.24
C SER A 174 -8.10 10.70 -21.57
N LEU A 175 -7.18 10.31 -20.68
CA LEU A 175 -7.34 9.10 -19.87
C LEU A 175 -8.42 9.30 -18.80
N ASP A 176 -8.49 10.49 -18.21
CA ASP A 176 -9.55 10.82 -17.24
C ASP A 176 -10.94 10.61 -17.83
N GLU A 177 -11.18 11.05 -19.09
CA GLU A 177 -12.46 10.87 -19.78
C GLU A 177 -12.79 9.37 -19.99
N LEU A 178 -11.81 8.54 -20.33
CA LEU A 178 -12.00 7.09 -20.45
C LEU A 178 -12.31 6.43 -19.09
N LEU A 179 -11.58 6.83 -18.02
CA LEU A 179 -11.78 6.32 -16.67
C LEU A 179 -13.16 6.66 -16.12
N GLU A 180 -13.67 7.87 -16.36
CA GLU A 180 -15.02 8.27 -15.98
C GLU A 180 -16.09 7.56 -16.83
N THR A 181 -15.83 7.33 -18.13
CA THR A 181 -16.79 6.65 -19.01
C THR A 181 -16.97 5.19 -18.63
N GLN A 182 -15.86 4.43 -18.41
CA GLN A 182 -15.93 3.02 -18.02
C GLN A 182 -16.64 2.81 -16.69
N HIS A 183 -16.51 3.77 -15.78
CA HIS A 183 -17.09 3.76 -14.45
C HIS A 183 -18.63 3.61 -14.45
N GLN A 184 -19.27 4.12 -15.50
CA GLN A 184 -20.72 4.14 -15.68
C GLN A 184 -21.25 2.96 -16.50
N LEU A 185 -20.38 2.23 -17.20
CA LEU A 185 -20.73 1.18 -18.15
C LEU A 185 -20.65 -0.22 -17.54
N THR A 186 -21.26 -1.19 -18.23
CA THR A 186 -21.21 -2.62 -17.89
C THR A 186 -21.04 -3.46 -19.16
N GLY A 187 -20.61 -4.73 -19.02
CA GLY A 187 -20.51 -5.69 -20.12
C GLY A 187 -19.59 -5.25 -21.26
N ASP A 188 -19.98 -5.57 -22.50
CA ASP A 188 -19.17 -5.36 -23.71
C ASP A 188 -18.83 -3.87 -23.94
N ASP A 189 -19.77 -2.96 -23.65
CA ASP A 189 -19.54 -1.51 -23.80
C ASP A 189 -18.46 -1.00 -22.82
N ARG A 190 -18.43 -1.53 -21.60
CA ARG A 190 -17.37 -1.25 -20.62
C ARG A 190 -16.03 -1.81 -21.09
N GLN A 191 -16.04 -3.04 -21.61
CA GLN A 191 -14.82 -3.70 -22.10
C GLN A 191 -14.16 -2.91 -23.23
N GLU A 192 -14.93 -2.35 -24.18
CA GLU A 192 -14.40 -1.54 -25.27
C GLU A 192 -13.66 -0.29 -24.75
N ILE A 193 -14.26 0.40 -23.78
CA ILE A 193 -13.60 1.57 -23.15
C ILE A 193 -12.36 1.18 -22.33
N ILE A 194 -12.41 0.04 -21.64
CA ILE A 194 -11.24 -0.45 -20.88
C ILE A 194 -10.07 -0.81 -21.83
N HIS A 195 -10.35 -1.34 -23.01
CA HIS A 195 -9.31 -1.56 -24.02
C HIS A 195 -8.60 -0.25 -24.39
N ASP A 196 -9.34 0.85 -24.53
CA ASP A 196 -8.76 2.18 -24.77
C ASP A 196 -7.97 2.71 -23.54
N VAL A 197 -8.44 2.40 -22.32
CA VAL A 197 -7.70 2.71 -21.07
C VAL A 197 -6.36 1.97 -21.06
N VAL A 198 -6.34 0.67 -21.35
CA VAL A 198 -5.12 -0.15 -21.39
C VAL A 198 -4.16 0.34 -22.48
N GLU A 199 -4.67 0.65 -23.68
CA GLU A 199 -3.85 1.26 -24.75
C GLU A 199 -3.22 2.57 -24.27
N SER A 200 -4.00 3.43 -23.62
CA SER A 200 -3.51 4.70 -23.07
C SER A 200 -2.46 4.48 -21.98
N PHE A 201 -2.71 3.52 -21.06
CA PHE A 201 -1.74 3.13 -20.03
C PHE A 201 -0.39 2.70 -20.64
N CYS A 202 -0.44 1.78 -21.59
CA CYS A 202 0.76 1.28 -22.28
C CYS A 202 1.51 2.38 -23.06
N ARG A 203 0.78 3.34 -23.63
CA ARG A 203 1.37 4.49 -24.33
C ARG A 203 2.00 5.51 -23.37
N GLU A 204 1.39 5.75 -22.23
CA GLU A 204 1.82 6.79 -21.29
C GLU A 204 2.82 6.28 -20.27
N GLN A 205 2.80 4.99 -19.94
CA GLN A 205 3.65 4.36 -18.91
C GLN A 205 3.68 5.17 -17.60
N PRO A 206 2.56 5.40 -16.92
CA PRO A 206 2.55 6.17 -15.66
C PRO A 206 3.37 5.48 -14.57
N PHE A 207 3.40 4.16 -14.60
CA PHE A 207 4.33 3.27 -13.91
C PHE A 207 4.63 2.06 -14.79
N THR A 208 5.74 1.39 -14.56
CA THR A 208 6.10 0.17 -15.31
C THR A 208 5.78 -1.06 -14.46
N THR A 209 4.87 -1.89 -14.96
CA THR A 209 4.61 -3.21 -14.39
C THR A 209 5.80 -4.14 -14.60
N ILE A 210 6.09 -5.01 -13.63
CA ILE A 210 7.07 -6.09 -13.76
C ILE A 210 6.33 -7.41 -13.95
N GLY A 211 5.60 -7.82 -12.95
CA GLY A 211 4.87 -9.07 -12.97
C GLY A 211 4.08 -9.29 -11.69
N TYR A 212 3.16 -10.22 -11.74
CA TYR A 212 2.48 -10.73 -10.56
C TYR A 212 3.36 -11.77 -9.88
N HIS A 213 3.73 -11.50 -8.65
CA HIS A 213 4.35 -12.45 -7.76
C HIS A 213 3.27 -13.20 -6.99
N SER A 214 3.39 -14.52 -6.86
CA SER A 214 2.43 -15.33 -6.11
C SER A 214 2.36 -14.93 -4.64
N ALA A 215 1.17 -14.99 -4.05
CA ALA A 215 1.03 -14.95 -2.60
C ALA A 215 1.39 -16.32 -2.02
N LEU A 216 2.56 -16.40 -1.42
CA LEU A 216 3.08 -17.63 -0.83
C LEU A 216 2.81 -17.67 0.66
N ARG A 217 2.28 -18.81 1.14
CA ARG A 217 2.06 -19.08 2.57
C ARG A 217 2.58 -20.48 2.91
N ALA A 218 3.52 -20.58 3.83
CA ALA A 218 3.92 -21.86 4.40
C ALA A 218 2.98 -22.22 5.56
N VAL A 219 2.51 -23.45 5.60
CA VAL A 219 1.58 -23.95 6.60
C VAL A 219 2.03 -25.32 7.08
N ARG A 220 2.06 -25.50 8.40
CA ARG A 220 2.34 -26.78 9.03
C ARG A 220 1.07 -27.63 9.07
N HIS A 221 1.19 -28.90 8.69
CA HIS A 221 0.10 -29.87 8.76
C HIS A 221 -0.18 -30.33 10.20
N GLY A 222 -1.33 -30.97 10.35
CA GLY A 222 -1.67 -31.73 11.54
C GLY A 222 -2.70 -31.06 12.42
N ARG A 223 -2.71 -29.74 12.58
CA ARG A 223 -3.67 -29.05 13.45
C ARG A 223 -4.86 -28.47 12.67
N PHE A 224 -4.58 -27.67 11.64
CA PHE A 224 -5.59 -26.95 10.88
C PHE A 224 -5.60 -27.31 9.39
N THR A 225 -6.77 -27.16 8.74
CA THR A 225 -7.01 -27.36 7.31
C THR A 225 -7.85 -26.20 6.75
N ASN A 226 -8.12 -26.22 5.42
CA ASN A 226 -8.91 -25.19 4.70
C ASN A 226 -8.16 -23.87 4.43
N TRP A 227 -6.86 -23.85 4.48
CA TRP A 227 -6.00 -22.68 4.32
C TRP A 227 -6.12 -21.95 2.97
N ASN A 228 -6.75 -22.58 1.96
CA ASN A 228 -6.84 -22.09 0.58
C ASN A 228 -8.27 -21.88 0.08
N ILE A 229 -9.27 -21.88 0.96
CA ILE A 229 -10.68 -21.65 0.55
C ILE A 229 -10.88 -20.20 0.13
N PHE A 230 -10.33 -19.26 0.89
CA PHE A 230 -10.41 -17.82 0.58
C PHE A 230 -9.03 -17.25 0.24
N GLU A 231 -9.02 -16.07 -0.37
CA GLU A 231 -7.79 -15.33 -0.61
C GLU A 231 -7.02 -15.09 0.70
N PRO A 232 -5.68 -15.32 0.71
CA PRO A 232 -4.90 -15.36 1.95
C PRO A 232 -4.90 -14.05 2.75
N HIS A 233 -5.23 -12.94 2.10
CA HIS A 233 -5.28 -11.62 2.72
C HIS A 233 -6.66 -11.26 3.30
N LEU A 234 -7.68 -12.07 3.01
CA LEU A 234 -9.02 -11.85 3.55
C LEU A 234 -9.13 -12.41 4.97
N PRO A 235 -9.88 -11.74 5.86
CA PRO A 235 -10.17 -12.27 7.20
C PRO A 235 -10.93 -13.61 7.14
N LEU A 236 -11.72 -13.80 6.09
CA LEU A 236 -12.50 -15.02 5.83
C LEU A 236 -11.63 -16.29 5.80
N GLY A 237 -10.36 -16.17 5.39
CA GLY A 237 -9.41 -17.28 5.39
C GLY A 237 -9.16 -17.87 6.79
N TYR A 238 -9.21 -17.05 7.84
CA TYR A 238 -9.10 -17.51 9.23
C TYR A 238 -10.41 -18.10 9.75
N TYR A 239 -11.55 -17.55 9.35
CA TYR A 239 -12.88 -18.03 9.77
C TYR A 239 -13.26 -19.36 9.09
N ALA A 240 -12.67 -19.67 7.93
CA ALA A 240 -12.89 -20.93 7.20
C ALA A 240 -12.03 -22.09 7.72
N LEU A 241 -11.05 -21.85 8.57
CA LEU A 241 -10.20 -22.91 9.11
C LEU A 241 -11.03 -23.96 9.85
N ALA A 242 -10.59 -25.21 9.75
CA ALA A 242 -11.16 -26.32 10.51
C ALA A 242 -10.06 -27.15 11.16
N ARG A 243 -10.34 -27.75 12.30
CA ARG A 243 -9.43 -28.71 12.95
C ARG A 243 -9.39 -29.99 12.13
N THR A 244 -8.19 -30.56 11.92
CA THR A 244 -8.06 -31.87 11.27
C THR A 244 -8.71 -32.96 12.11
N PRO A 245 -9.17 -34.09 11.52
CA PRO A 245 -9.75 -35.20 12.29
C PRO A 245 -8.81 -35.76 13.36
N ASP A 246 -7.53 -35.89 13.02
CA ASP A 246 -6.52 -36.43 13.94
C ASP A 246 -6.29 -35.49 15.13
N PHE A 247 -6.36 -34.17 14.94
CA PHE A 247 -6.24 -33.16 15.98
C PHE A 247 -7.51 -33.07 16.85
N GLN A 248 -8.70 -33.27 16.25
CA GLN A 248 -9.95 -33.35 17.00
C GLN A 248 -10.05 -34.57 17.90
N ASP A 249 -9.46 -35.70 17.47
CA ASP A 249 -9.48 -36.97 18.21
C ASP A 249 -8.36 -37.05 19.27
N ALA A 250 -7.34 -36.18 19.21
CA ALA A 250 -6.30 -36.08 20.24
C ALA A 250 -6.90 -35.62 21.59
N GLU A 251 -6.23 -35.99 22.69
CA GLU A 251 -6.59 -35.42 24.00
C GLU A 251 -6.49 -33.89 23.91
N GLN A 252 -7.62 -33.22 24.08
CA GLN A 252 -7.75 -31.78 23.90
C GLN A 252 -6.72 -31.04 24.76
N GLU A 253 -5.94 -30.17 24.10
CA GLU A 253 -5.32 -29.03 24.76
C GLU A 253 -6.44 -28.24 25.45
N ASP A 254 -6.18 -27.72 26.65
CA ASP A 254 -7.19 -26.92 27.40
C ASP A 254 -7.57 -25.66 26.58
N GLU A 255 -6.69 -25.21 25.68
CA GLU A 255 -6.85 -24.05 24.79
C GLU A 255 -6.13 -24.30 23.46
N VAL A 256 -6.75 -23.99 22.33
CA VAL A 256 -6.18 -24.16 20.99
C VAL A 256 -5.73 -22.82 20.45
N VAL A 257 -4.44 -22.61 20.44
CA VAL A 257 -3.81 -21.41 19.89
C VAL A 257 -3.45 -21.64 18.42
N LEU A 258 -3.81 -20.70 17.55
CA LEU A 258 -3.34 -20.62 16.17
C LEU A 258 -2.24 -19.55 16.09
N THR A 259 -1.00 -19.95 15.79
CA THR A 259 0.13 -19.02 15.70
C THR A 259 0.50 -18.72 14.26
N VAL A 260 0.50 -17.44 13.88
CA VAL A 260 0.86 -16.93 12.55
C VAL A 260 2.10 -16.06 12.64
N ALA A 261 3.18 -16.48 11.96
CA ALA A 261 4.45 -15.78 11.95
C ALA A 261 4.51 -14.64 10.92
N VAL A 262 4.95 -13.45 11.35
CA VAL A 262 5.14 -12.27 10.51
C VAL A 262 6.54 -11.66 10.71
N VAL A 263 7.04 -10.90 9.72
CA VAL A 263 8.25 -10.08 9.88
C VAL A 263 7.88 -8.58 10.01
N ASP A 264 6.69 -8.19 9.60
CA ASP A 264 6.23 -6.79 9.60
C ASP A 264 5.83 -6.33 11.00
N THR A 265 6.71 -5.59 11.68
CA THR A 265 6.45 -5.07 13.04
C THR A 265 5.43 -3.93 13.10
N ARG A 266 4.95 -3.42 11.95
CA ARG A 266 3.92 -2.36 11.93
C ARG A 266 2.58 -2.87 12.46
N VAL A 267 2.34 -4.18 12.40
CA VAL A 267 1.11 -4.81 12.90
C VAL A 267 0.87 -4.57 14.38
N THR A 268 1.94 -4.41 15.18
CA THR A 268 1.86 -4.20 16.63
C THR A 268 1.91 -2.73 17.06
N ARG A 269 2.18 -1.79 16.12
CA ARG A 269 2.47 -0.40 16.48
C ARG A 269 1.32 0.57 16.30
N ASN A 270 0.36 0.24 15.47
CA ASN A 270 -0.74 1.13 15.16
C ASN A 270 -1.96 0.34 14.66
N PHE A 271 -3.13 0.54 15.27
CA PHE A 271 -4.40 -0.11 14.90
C PHE A 271 -5.38 0.83 14.19
N ASN A 272 -4.92 2.00 13.76
CA ASN A 272 -5.72 2.93 13.01
C ASN A 272 -5.84 2.51 11.54
N PRO A 273 -7.03 2.15 11.03
CA PRO A 273 -7.22 1.79 9.63
C PRO A 273 -6.95 2.95 8.65
N LEU A 274 -6.96 4.19 9.13
CA LEU A 274 -6.75 5.39 8.32
C LEU A 274 -5.27 5.81 8.20
N ALA A 275 -4.38 5.27 9.04
CA ALA A 275 -2.96 5.61 9.04
C ALA A 275 -2.25 4.98 7.84
N VAL A 276 -2.08 5.73 6.76
CA VAL A 276 -1.58 5.26 5.45
C VAL A 276 -0.17 4.67 5.54
N GLU A 277 0.72 5.28 6.30
CA GLU A 277 2.10 4.82 6.45
C GLU A 277 2.23 3.48 7.18
N PHE A 278 1.26 3.13 8.04
CA PHE A 278 1.22 1.85 8.75
C PHE A 278 0.42 0.78 8.00
N ARG A 279 -0.38 1.15 7.00
CA ARG A 279 -1.28 0.23 6.29
C ARG A 279 -0.78 -0.08 4.89
N GLY A 280 -0.54 -1.38 4.65
CA GLY A 280 -0.55 -1.91 3.30
C GLY A 280 -1.99 -2.18 2.86
N HIS A 281 -2.16 -2.75 1.70
CA HIS A 281 -3.48 -3.14 1.20
C HIS A 281 -4.09 -4.31 1.97
N HIS A 282 -3.31 -5.00 2.82
CA HIS A 282 -3.73 -6.16 3.57
C HIS A 282 -3.12 -6.12 4.96
N GLY A 283 -3.88 -6.55 5.96
CA GLY A 283 -3.40 -6.62 7.32
C GLY A 283 -4.43 -7.21 8.26
N PHE A 284 -3.95 -7.63 9.41
CA PHE A 284 -4.77 -8.21 10.47
C PHE A 284 -5.82 -7.24 11.04
N ILE A 285 -5.72 -5.95 10.71
CA ILE A 285 -6.72 -4.94 11.08
C ILE A 285 -8.13 -5.30 10.59
N ASN A 286 -8.22 -6.01 9.44
CA ASN A 286 -9.50 -6.47 8.89
C ASN A 286 -10.15 -7.60 9.69
N LEU A 287 -9.42 -8.24 10.61
CA LEU A 287 -9.98 -9.18 11.59
C LEU A 287 -10.75 -8.46 12.69
N VAL A 288 -10.40 -7.19 12.95
CA VAL A 288 -11.00 -6.33 13.97
C VAL A 288 -12.13 -5.48 13.37
N TYR A 289 -11.86 -4.81 12.23
CA TYR A 289 -12.80 -3.92 11.56
C TYR A 289 -13.41 -4.60 10.32
N GLU A 290 -14.70 -4.79 10.34
CA GLU A 290 -15.45 -5.44 9.28
C GLU A 290 -15.96 -4.45 8.22
N SER A 291 -16.22 -4.99 7.04
CA SER A 291 -16.81 -4.26 5.91
C SER A 291 -18.22 -4.78 5.61
N LEU A 292 -18.98 -4.04 4.80
CA LEU A 292 -20.28 -4.52 4.32
C LEU A 292 -20.15 -5.81 3.51
N GLY A 293 -18.99 -6.02 2.86
CA GLY A 293 -18.66 -7.26 2.15
C GLY A 293 -17.22 -7.29 1.67
N TYR A 294 -16.84 -8.41 1.06
CA TYR A 294 -15.49 -8.67 0.57
C TYR A 294 -15.55 -9.17 -0.87
N PHE A 295 -14.46 -9.04 -1.60
CA PHE A 295 -14.26 -9.74 -2.87
C PHE A 295 -13.34 -10.94 -2.66
N ASN A 296 -13.73 -12.10 -3.18
CA ASN A 296 -12.91 -13.29 -3.25
C ASN A 296 -12.97 -13.83 -4.69
N ASP A 297 -11.84 -14.00 -5.34
CA ASP A 297 -11.75 -14.42 -6.76
C ASP A 297 -12.63 -13.58 -7.71
N GLY A 298 -12.77 -12.29 -7.42
CA GLY A 298 -13.60 -11.35 -8.19
C GLY A 298 -15.10 -11.42 -7.90
N GLU A 299 -15.56 -12.34 -7.05
CA GLU A 299 -16.95 -12.42 -6.62
C GLU A 299 -17.18 -11.64 -5.33
N PHE A 300 -18.25 -10.84 -5.28
CA PHE A 300 -18.62 -10.11 -4.09
C PHE A 300 -19.35 -11.01 -3.09
N LEU A 301 -18.81 -11.11 -1.88
CA LEU A 301 -19.35 -11.84 -0.75
C LEU A 301 -19.96 -10.85 0.26
N PRO A 302 -21.29 -10.79 0.42
CA PRO A 302 -21.93 -10.00 1.46
C PRO A 302 -21.47 -10.45 2.86
N TRP A 303 -21.26 -9.49 3.77
CA TRP A 303 -20.85 -9.77 5.14
C TRP A 303 -21.73 -8.99 6.13
N LEU A 304 -21.33 -7.77 6.57
CA LEU A 304 -22.24 -6.91 7.35
C LEU A 304 -23.46 -6.48 6.53
N ALA A 305 -23.37 -6.43 5.20
CA ALA A 305 -24.53 -6.28 4.33
C ALA A 305 -25.25 -7.62 4.20
N LYS A 306 -26.03 -8.01 5.22
CA LYS A 306 -26.80 -9.26 5.25
C LYS A 306 -27.69 -9.44 4.04
N ASP A 307 -28.39 -8.39 3.60
CA ASP A 307 -29.21 -8.34 2.40
C ASP A 307 -28.94 -7.02 1.66
N VAL A 308 -28.81 -7.08 0.33
CA VAL A 308 -28.65 -5.91 -0.52
C VAL A 308 -29.68 -5.94 -1.63
N THR A 309 -30.56 -4.95 -1.67
CA THR A 309 -31.52 -4.74 -2.75
C THR A 309 -31.09 -3.58 -3.62
N TRP A 310 -30.77 -3.88 -4.88
CA TRP A 310 -30.37 -2.88 -5.86
C TRP A 310 -31.57 -2.29 -6.57
N ASN A 311 -31.55 -0.98 -6.78
CA ASN A 311 -32.58 -0.21 -7.46
C ASN A 311 -31.90 0.70 -8.49
N GLU A 312 -32.04 0.34 -9.75
CA GLU A 312 -31.52 1.14 -10.87
C GLU A 312 -32.70 1.90 -11.48
N GLN A 313 -32.83 3.17 -11.10
CA GLN A 313 -33.89 4.05 -11.60
C GLN A 313 -33.31 5.15 -12.49
N GLY A 314 -33.36 4.95 -13.81
CA GLY A 314 -32.75 5.85 -14.77
C GLY A 314 -31.24 5.65 -14.78
N ASP A 315 -30.48 6.73 -14.58
CA ASP A 315 -29.01 6.73 -14.58
C ASP A 315 -28.43 6.67 -13.14
N GLU A 316 -29.27 6.48 -12.12
CA GLU A 316 -28.86 6.47 -10.71
C GLU A 316 -28.84 5.04 -10.16
N THR A 317 -27.72 4.63 -9.56
CA THR A 317 -27.55 3.35 -8.86
C THR A 317 -27.74 3.55 -7.36
N VAL A 318 -28.67 2.78 -6.78
CA VAL A 318 -29.03 2.84 -5.36
C VAL A 318 -29.07 1.45 -4.76
N ALA A 319 -28.45 1.28 -3.59
CA ALA A 319 -28.53 0.05 -2.79
C ALA A 319 -29.29 0.30 -1.49
N GLU A 320 -30.26 -0.55 -1.18
CA GLU A 320 -30.83 -0.68 0.16
C GLU A 320 -30.13 -1.84 0.86
N VAL A 321 -29.40 -1.55 1.93
CA VAL A 321 -28.59 -2.49 2.69
C VAL A 321 -29.26 -2.77 4.03
N THR A 322 -29.38 -4.05 4.39
CA THR A 322 -29.87 -4.49 5.70
C THR A 322 -28.74 -5.16 6.48
N LEU A 323 -28.54 -4.73 7.72
CA LEU A 323 -27.53 -5.25 8.64
C LEU A 323 -28.03 -6.45 9.44
N PRO A 324 -27.16 -7.31 10.00
CA PRO A 324 -27.53 -8.35 10.95
C PRO A 324 -28.19 -7.74 12.20
N ALA A 325 -29.23 -8.40 12.71
CA ALA A 325 -29.93 -7.90 13.88
C ALA A 325 -29.16 -8.20 15.17
N GLY A 326 -29.03 -7.20 16.05
CA GLY A 326 -28.44 -7.37 17.39
C GLY A 326 -26.91 -7.46 17.37
N HIS A 327 -26.27 -7.05 16.28
CA HIS A 327 -24.82 -6.96 16.19
C HIS A 327 -24.27 -5.83 17.07
N GLN A 328 -23.11 -6.03 17.65
CA GLN A 328 -22.49 -5.12 18.62
C GLN A 328 -21.03 -4.86 18.26
N TRP A 329 -20.51 -3.75 18.72
CA TRP A 329 -19.09 -3.45 18.79
C TRP A 329 -18.43 -4.25 19.94
N HIS A 330 -17.10 -4.40 19.92
CA HIS A 330 -16.35 -5.12 20.95
C HIS A 330 -16.52 -4.57 22.37
N ASP A 331 -16.91 -3.31 22.52
CA ASP A 331 -17.21 -2.64 23.80
C ASP A 331 -18.67 -2.83 24.26
N GLY A 332 -19.49 -3.53 23.47
CA GLY A 332 -20.88 -3.86 23.77
C GLY A 332 -21.92 -2.82 23.30
N GLU A 333 -21.49 -1.69 22.70
CA GLU A 333 -22.42 -0.75 22.06
C GLU A 333 -23.04 -1.36 20.80
N PRO A 334 -24.32 -1.07 20.46
CA PRO A 334 -24.96 -1.62 19.27
C PRO A 334 -24.33 -1.10 17.98
N LEU A 335 -24.02 -2.00 17.03
CA LEU A 335 -23.71 -1.61 15.67
C LEU A 335 -25.01 -1.38 14.90
N THR A 336 -25.15 -0.20 14.30
CA THR A 336 -26.36 0.24 13.62
C THR A 336 -26.08 0.82 12.23
N SER A 337 -27.13 1.07 11.47
CA SER A 337 -27.04 1.78 10.19
C SER A 337 -26.55 3.23 10.31
N HIS A 338 -26.57 3.81 11.52
CA HIS A 338 -25.97 5.12 11.79
C HIS A 338 -24.44 5.05 11.68
N ASP A 339 -23.82 3.98 12.18
CA ASP A 339 -22.37 3.77 12.05
C ASP A 339 -21.95 3.63 10.58
N VAL A 340 -22.77 2.96 9.75
CA VAL A 340 -22.52 2.87 8.31
C VAL A 340 -22.62 4.24 7.63
N ALA A 341 -23.63 5.05 7.96
CA ALA A 341 -23.78 6.40 7.42
C ALA A 341 -22.62 7.29 7.88
N PHE A 342 -22.33 7.28 9.18
CA PHE A 342 -21.20 7.99 9.76
C PHE A 342 -19.89 7.63 9.05
N THR A 343 -19.63 6.34 8.82
CA THR A 343 -18.40 5.88 8.17
C THR A 343 -18.14 6.59 6.85
N TYR A 344 -19.11 6.59 5.94
CA TYR A 344 -18.93 7.20 4.63
C TYR A 344 -18.86 8.74 4.69
N GLU A 345 -19.65 9.37 5.54
CA GLU A 345 -19.60 10.81 5.78
C GLU A 345 -18.24 11.21 6.37
N PHE A 346 -17.75 10.47 7.36
CA PHE A 346 -16.47 10.70 8.02
C PHE A 346 -15.28 10.48 7.09
N LEU A 347 -15.31 9.46 6.24
CA LEU A 347 -14.25 9.22 5.26
C LEU A 347 -14.20 10.29 4.16
N ALA A 348 -15.33 10.89 3.82
CA ALA A 348 -15.37 12.03 2.90
C ALA A 348 -14.85 13.32 3.55
N ASP A 349 -15.03 13.46 4.87
CA ASP A 349 -14.56 14.60 5.65
C ASP A 349 -14.32 14.20 7.13
N THR A 350 -13.07 13.92 7.49
CA THR A 350 -12.67 13.54 8.86
C THR A 350 -12.83 14.68 9.88
N THR A 351 -13.15 15.89 9.43
CA THR A 351 -13.57 16.98 10.33
C THR A 351 -15.03 16.87 10.74
N HIS A 352 -15.80 15.98 10.12
CA HIS A 352 -17.24 15.79 10.30
C HIS A 352 -18.04 17.10 10.23
N GLY A 353 -17.62 17.99 9.32
CA GLY A 353 -18.26 19.30 9.11
C GLY A 353 -17.94 20.36 10.17
N GLU A 354 -17.00 20.12 11.07
CA GLU A 354 -16.60 21.10 12.10
C GLU A 354 -15.71 22.22 11.56
N ARG A 355 -15.24 22.07 10.30
CA ARG A 355 -14.37 23.04 9.63
C ARG A 355 -14.90 23.45 8.26
N ASP A 356 -14.47 24.65 7.81
CA ASP A 356 -14.84 25.17 6.48
C ASP A 356 -14.21 24.37 5.32
N GLN A 357 -13.11 23.64 5.58
CA GLN A 357 -12.39 22.83 4.60
C GLN A 357 -12.45 21.36 5.00
N SER A 358 -12.99 20.53 4.11
CA SER A 358 -13.02 19.08 4.29
C SER A 358 -11.62 18.47 4.26
N VAL A 359 -11.41 17.47 5.09
CA VAL A 359 -10.19 16.66 5.16
C VAL A 359 -10.57 15.19 4.89
N PRO A 360 -10.57 14.72 3.63
CA PRO A 360 -10.93 13.35 3.31
C PRO A 360 -9.87 12.37 3.83
N ALA A 361 -10.30 11.16 4.19
CA ALA A 361 -9.42 10.10 4.65
C ALA A 361 -8.60 9.50 3.48
N PRO A 362 -7.26 9.63 3.48
CA PRO A 362 -6.43 9.19 2.34
C PRO A 362 -6.47 7.68 2.09
N ALA A 363 -6.64 6.86 3.12
CA ALA A 363 -6.62 5.40 3.00
C ALA A 363 -7.78 4.85 2.16
N PHE A 364 -8.96 5.50 2.21
CA PHE A 364 -10.18 5.02 1.55
C PHE A 364 -10.76 6.02 0.55
N ARG A 365 -10.02 7.07 0.20
CA ARG A 365 -10.46 8.19 -0.63
C ARG A 365 -11.22 7.77 -1.88
N VAL A 366 -10.69 6.81 -2.64
CA VAL A 366 -11.29 6.36 -3.90
C VAL A 366 -12.60 5.64 -3.67
N ARG A 367 -12.63 4.68 -2.73
CA ARG A 367 -13.83 3.88 -2.43
C ARG A 367 -14.93 4.72 -1.79
N ALA A 368 -14.57 5.64 -0.89
CA ALA A 368 -15.53 6.58 -0.30
C ALA A 368 -16.10 7.55 -1.35
N SER A 369 -15.32 7.95 -2.37
CA SER A 369 -15.79 8.85 -3.43
C SER A 369 -16.81 8.22 -4.39
N LEU A 370 -17.07 6.91 -4.31
CA LEU A 370 -18.13 6.24 -5.05
C LEU A 370 -19.52 6.56 -4.49
N ILE A 371 -19.60 7.04 -3.27
CA ILE A 371 -20.84 7.33 -2.56
C ILE A 371 -21.25 8.80 -2.83
N ASP A 372 -22.45 8.97 -3.35
CA ASP A 372 -23.07 10.30 -3.52
C ASP A 372 -23.84 10.71 -2.26
N ASN A 373 -24.61 9.78 -1.68
CA ASN A 373 -25.38 10.05 -0.47
C ASN A 373 -25.71 8.77 0.31
N VAL A 374 -25.78 8.89 1.63
CA VAL A 374 -26.23 7.82 2.54
C VAL A 374 -27.42 8.30 3.35
N THR A 375 -28.45 7.46 3.46
CA THR A 375 -29.66 7.78 4.21
C THR A 375 -30.06 6.64 5.14
N VAL A 376 -30.07 6.88 6.44
CA VAL A 376 -30.56 5.93 7.43
C VAL A 376 -32.08 5.76 7.29
N VAL A 377 -32.54 4.54 7.10
CA VAL A 377 -33.96 4.19 7.02
C VAL A 377 -34.51 3.82 8.41
N ASN A 378 -33.76 3.03 9.15
CA ASN A 378 -33.96 2.64 10.54
C ASN A 378 -32.68 2.02 11.10
N ASP A 379 -32.60 1.66 12.37
CA ASP A 379 -31.38 1.19 13.04
C ASP A 379 -30.67 0.01 12.36
N SER A 380 -31.34 -0.75 11.48
CA SER A 380 -30.78 -1.89 10.77
C SER A 380 -30.78 -1.77 9.25
N SER A 381 -31.21 -0.64 8.68
CA SER A 381 -31.29 -0.45 7.23
C SER A 381 -30.83 0.91 6.81
N VAL A 382 -30.03 0.95 5.76
CA VAL A 382 -29.47 2.16 5.15
C VAL A 382 -29.67 2.11 3.63
N THR A 383 -29.95 3.27 3.03
CA THR A 383 -29.97 3.45 1.56
C THR A 383 -28.73 4.21 1.15
N ILE A 384 -27.98 3.67 0.19
CA ILE A 384 -26.74 4.23 -0.34
C ILE A 384 -26.94 4.56 -1.82
N SER A 385 -26.73 5.81 -2.22
CA SER A 385 -26.76 6.26 -3.61
C SER A 385 -25.34 6.45 -4.13
N PHE A 386 -25.09 6.01 -5.38
CA PHE A 386 -23.81 6.04 -6.06
C PHE A 386 -23.81 6.95 -7.31
N GLY A 387 -24.90 7.72 -7.53
CA GLY A 387 -25.04 8.52 -8.74
C GLY A 387 -25.01 7.65 -10.02
N GLU A 388 -24.30 8.14 -11.03
CA GLU A 388 -24.16 7.47 -12.35
C GLU A 388 -23.09 6.35 -12.36
N THR A 389 -22.83 5.71 -11.25
CA THR A 389 -21.84 4.62 -11.10
C THR A 389 -22.49 3.26 -11.42
N SER A 390 -21.82 2.40 -12.17
CA SER A 390 -22.32 1.03 -12.41
C SER A 390 -22.33 0.22 -11.10
N ARG A 391 -23.24 -0.76 -11.01
CA ARG A 391 -23.37 -1.62 -9.83
C ARG A 391 -22.07 -2.33 -9.47
N ASP A 392 -21.33 -2.84 -10.47
CA ASP A 392 -20.11 -3.60 -10.25
C ASP A 392 -19.03 -2.72 -9.62
N VAL A 393 -18.94 -1.47 -10.03
CA VAL A 393 -18.04 -0.47 -9.43
C VAL A 393 -18.53 -0.05 -8.04
N ALA A 394 -19.84 0.19 -7.88
CA ALA A 394 -20.45 0.61 -6.62
C ALA A 394 -20.17 -0.38 -5.46
N LEU A 395 -20.15 -1.69 -5.75
CA LEU A 395 -19.81 -2.74 -4.78
C LEU A 395 -18.45 -2.56 -4.12
N ARG A 396 -17.53 -1.85 -4.76
CA ARG A 396 -16.20 -1.57 -4.18
C ARG A 396 -16.28 -0.67 -2.94
N ALA A 397 -17.29 0.18 -2.85
CA ALA A 397 -17.50 0.98 -1.64
C ALA A 397 -17.84 0.10 -0.43
N PHE A 398 -18.42 -1.08 -0.64
CA PHE A 398 -18.78 -2.00 0.45
C PHE A 398 -17.59 -2.70 1.10
N THR A 399 -16.39 -2.58 0.53
CA THR A 399 -15.14 -3.12 1.10
C THR A 399 -14.43 -2.14 2.04
N VAL A 400 -15.05 -1.02 2.35
CA VAL A 400 -14.56 -0.07 3.35
C VAL A 400 -14.93 -0.59 4.74
N PRO A 401 -14.00 -0.61 5.71
CA PRO A 401 -14.34 -0.97 7.08
C PRO A 401 -15.35 0.01 7.68
N VAL A 402 -16.32 -0.50 8.42
CA VAL A 402 -17.28 0.30 9.17
C VAL A 402 -16.66 0.75 10.49
N PHE A 403 -16.87 2.00 10.86
CA PHE A 403 -16.31 2.63 12.07
C PHE A 403 -17.38 2.91 13.13
N PRO A 404 -17.09 2.70 14.43
CA PRO A 404 -17.98 3.08 15.52
C PRO A 404 -18.07 4.61 15.64
N GLU A 405 -19.26 5.18 15.38
CA GLU A 405 -19.51 6.62 15.47
C GLU A 405 -19.13 7.19 16.84
N HIS A 406 -19.47 6.47 17.92
CA HIS A 406 -19.24 6.93 19.30
C HIS A 406 -17.75 7.07 19.67
N ILE A 407 -16.83 6.48 18.91
CA ILE A 407 -15.37 6.59 19.10
C ILE A 407 -14.77 7.57 18.10
N TRP A 408 -15.05 7.36 16.82
CA TRP A 408 -14.37 8.11 15.76
C TRP A 408 -14.86 9.55 15.60
N SER A 409 -16.09 9.86 16.04
CA SER A 409 -16.59 11.24 16.07
C SER A 409 -15.82 12.15 17.04
N GLU A 410 -15.07 11.59 17.97
CA GLU A 410 -14.19 12.36 18.89
C GLU A 410 -12.81 12.67 18.28
N GLN A 411 -12.46 12.13 17.10
CA GLN A 411 -11.15 12.28 16.46
C GLN A 411 -11.12 13.37 15.36
N THR A 412 -11.99 14.35 15.45
CA THR A 412 -12.18 15.45 14.46
C THR A 412 -11.24 16.65 14.64
N ASP A 413 -10.59 16.75 15.80
CA ASP A 413 -9.70 17.85 16.15
C ASP A 413 -8.46 17.91 15.22
N PRO A 414 -7.82 19.12 15.05
CA PRO A 414 -6.55 19.23 14.36
C PRO A 414 -5.47 18.37 15.02
N ALA A 415 -4.76 17.58 14.22
CA ALA A 415 -3.68 16.76 14.73
C ALA A 415 -2.57 17.59 15.39
N ASP A 416 -2.10 17.18 16.57
CA ASP A 416 -0.94 17.78 17.25
C ASP A 416 0.36 17.06 16.83
N ILE A 417 0.82 17.39 15.62
CA ILE A 417 2.06 16.82 15.11
C ILE A 417 3.26 17.53 15.76
N ALA A 418 4.08 16.80 16.47
CA ALA A 418 5.23 17.31 17.21
C ALA A 418 6.17 18.16 16.33
N GLY A 419 6.30 19.47 16.67
CA GLY A 419 7.11 20.43 15.92
C GLY A 419 6.37 21.26 14.86
N PHE A 420 5.12 20.94 14.59
CA PHE A 420 4.18 21.73 13.77
C PHE A 420 2.98 22.04 14.68
N GLY A 421 2.77 23.29 15.04
CA GLY A 421 1.54 23.67 15.77
C GLY A 421 0.34 23.38 14.85
N GLY A 422 -0.66 22.66 15.33
CA GLY A 422 -1.85 22.13 14.68
C GLY A 422 -1.96 22.45 13.19
N ASP A 423 -1.77 21.45 12.34
CA ASP A 423 -2.00 21.59 10.91
C ASP A 423 -3.49 21.41 10.64
N ASP A 424 -4.17 22.50 10.26
CA ASP A 424 -5.61 22.46 9.93
C ASP A 424 -5.94 21.50 8.75
N SER A 425 -4.94 20.95 8.06
CA SER A 425 -5.09 20.01 6.94
C SER A 425 -5.07 18.53 7.35
N VAL A 426 -4.79 18.22 8.63
CA VAL A 426 -4.76 16.85 9.17
C VAL A 426 -5.61 16.79 10.44
N THR A 427 -6.44 15.77 10.57
CA THR A 427 -7.21 15.49 11.78
C THR A 427 -6.52 14.45 12.65
N GLU A 428 -6.86 14.42 13.94
CA GLU A 428 -6.40 13.39 14.87
C GLU A 428 -6.74 11.98 14.36
N ALA A 429 -7.89 11.80 13.73
CA ALA A 429 -8.30 10.56 13.10
C ALA A 429 -7.27 9.94 12.13
N LEU A 430 -6.44 10.77 11.48
CA LEU A 430 -5.48 10.29 10.48
C LEU A 430 -4.13 9.88 11.07
N VAL A 431 -3.85 10.28 12.32
CA VAL A 431 -2.54 10.08 12.99
C VAL A 431 -2.63 9.35 14.32
N TRP A 432 -3.84 9.17 14.85
CA TRP A 432 -4.09 8.45 16.10
C TRP A 432 -3.60 7.00 16.02
N GLU A 433 -2.88 6.52 17.02
CA GLU A 433 -2.31 5.16 17.03
C GLU A 433 -3.34 4.07 17.30
N ASN A 434 -4.50 4.43 17.93
CA ASN A 434 -5.61 3.52 18.22
C ASN A 434 -5.15 2.25 18.97
N GLU A 435 -4.47 2.45 20.09
CA GLU A 435 -3.86 1.37 20.88
C GLU A 435 -4.89 0.36 21.45
N GLU A 436 -6.14 0.78 21.64
CA GLU A 436 -7.24 -0.05 22.12
C GLU A 436 -8.34 -0.13 21.03
N PRO A 437 -8.14 -0.91 19.97
CA PRO A 437 -9.05 -0.90 18.82
C PRO A 437 -10.38 -1.55 19.15
N VAL A 438 -11.47 -0.82 18.96
CA VAL A 438 -12.85 -1.31 19.05
C VAL A 438 -13.40 -1.50 17.65
N GLY A 439 -13.58 -2.74 17.25
CA GLY A 439 -14.20 -3.15 15.99
C GLY A 439 -15.48 -3.95 16.21
N SER A 440 -15.94 -4.60 15.16
CA SER A 440 -17.13 -5.46 15.18
C SER A 440 -16.85 -6.89 14.71
N GLY A 441 -15.57 -7.20 14.42
CA GLY A 441 -15.16 -8.46 13.84
C GLY A 441 -15.35 -9.67 14.75
N PRO A 442 -15.32 -10.91 14.19
CA PRO A 442 -15.39 -12.12 14.99
C PRO A 442 -14.23 -12.32 15.96
N LEU A 443 -13.15 -11.54 15.79
CA LEU A 443 -11.97 -11.52 16.65
C LEU A 443 -11.79 -10.12 17.24
N GLN A 444 -11.56 -10.06 18.54
CA GLN A 444 -11.19 -8.86 19.27
C GLN A 444 -9.75 -8.97 19.79
N VAL A 445 -9.06 -7.85 19.90
CA VAL A 445 -7.70 -7.79 20.44
C VAL A 445 -7.78 -7.94 21.96
N GLU A 446 -7.05 -8.93 22.51
CA GLU A 446 -6.93 -9.16 23.96
C GLU A 446 -5.64 -8.53 24.50
N GLU A 447 -4.49 -8.75 23.82
CA GLU A 447 -3.20 -8.21 24.22
C GLU A 447 -2.37 -7.76 23.01
N ILE A 448 -1.63 -6.67 23.17
CA ILE A 448 -0.66 -6.17 22.20
C ILE A 448 0.69 -6.06 22.92
N ASP A 449 1.68 -6.86 22.49
CA ASP A 449 3.08 -6.65 22.86
C ASP A 449 3.83 -6.07 21.64
N SER A 450 4.31 -4.85 21.77
CA SER A 450 4.97 -4.11 20.70
C SER A 450 6.24 -4.77 20.16
N ASN A 451 6.79 -5.76 20.86
CA ASN A 451 8.00 -6.50 20.49
C ASN A 451 7.72 -7.93 20.04
N ASP A 452 6.65 -8.54 20.55
CA ASP A 452 6.39 -9.97 20.35
C ASP A 452 5.21 -10.21 19.41
N GLY A 453 4.09 -9.48 19.52
CA GLY A 453 2.95 -9.73 18.64
C GLY A 453 1.61 -9.22 19.14
N ILE A 454 0.54 -9.85 18.64
CA ILE A 454 -0.85 -9.55 18.98
C ILE A 454 -1.55 -10.84 19.32
N GLU A 455 -2.30 -10.82 20.40
CA GLU A 455 -3.23 -11.87 20.78
C GLU A 455 -4.67 -11.43 20.50
N MET A 456 -5.43 -12.26 19.79
CA MET A 456 -6.83 -12.04 19.46
C MET A 456 -7.69 -13.23 19.92
N VAL A 457 -8.83 -12.92 20.49
CA VAL A 457 -9.80 -13.92 20.98
C VAL A 457 -11.15 -13.78 20.28
N PRO A 458 -11.97 -14.83 20.19
CA PRO A 458 -13.31 -14.75 19.62
C PRO A 458 -14.21 -13.77 20.38
N PHE A 459 -14.93 -12.93 19.63
CA PHE A 459 -15.99 -12.08 20.16
C PHE A 459 -17.31 -12.85 20.16
N GLU A 460 -17.68 -13.45 21.29
CA GLU A 460 -18.80 -14.41 21.40
C GLU A 460 -20.16 -13.84 20.97
N GLU A 461 -20.34 -12.51 21.07
CA GLU A 461 -21.57 -11.81 20.69
C GLU A 461 -21.67 -11.55 19.17
N HIS A 462 -20.65 -11.91 18.40
CA HIS A 462 -20.66 -11.72 16.94
C HIS A 462 -21.75 -12.57 16.27
N PHE A 463 -22.38 -12.00 15.22
CA PHE A 463 -23.48 -12.66 14.51
C PHE A 463 -23.09 -14.02 13.91
N LEU A 464 -21.82 -14.23 13.53
CA LEU A 464 -21.30 -15.49 13.01
C LEU A 464 -21.56 -16.67 13.96
N PHE A 465 -21.50 -16.44 15.28
CA PHE A 465 -21.70 -17.47 16.29
C PHE A 465 -23.17 -17.66 16.70
N SER A 466 -24.10 -16.93 16.04
CA SER A 466 -25.53 -17.03 16.31
C SER A 466 -26.17 -18.24 15.63
N ASP A 467 -27.18 -18.82 16.25
CA ASP A 467 -27.93 -19.95 15.70
C ASP A 467 -28.59 -19.59 14.35
N GLY A 468 -28.38 -20.42 13.33
CA GLY A 468 -29.04 -20.30 12.02
C GLY A 468 -28.33 -19.37 11.02
N VAL A 469 -27.13 -18.93 11.33
CA VAL A 469 -26.24 -18.32 10.35
C VAL A 469 -25.60 -19.44 9.52
N ASP A 470 -25.71 -19.34 8.22
CA ASP A 470 -25.13 -20.28 7.24
C ASP A 470 -24.39 -19.45 6.18
N ILE A 471 -23.08 -19.36 6.34
CA ILE A 471 -22.20 -18.72 5.37
C ILE A 471 -21.39 -19.83 4.71
N THR A 472 -21.44 -19.89 3.39
CA THR A 472 -20.77 -20.94 2.61
C THR A 472 -19.28 -21.01 3.00
N ASP A 473 -18.82 -22.22 3.31
CA ASP A 473 -17.43 -22.54 3.65
C ASP A 473 -16.90 -21.92 4.96
N ILE A 474 -17.74 -21.24 5.74
CA ILE A 474 -17.38 -20.70 7.06
C ILE A 474 -18.14 -21.45 8.16
N SER A 475 -17.41 -21.95 9.14
CA SER A 475 -18.00 -22.59 10.31
C SER A 475 -18.58 -21.54 11.27
N PRO A 476 -19.74 -21.82 11.92
CA PRO A 476 -20.27 -20.97 12.97
C PRO A 476 -19.44 -21.02 14.28
N SER A 477 -18.27 -21.66 14.25
CA SER A 477 -17.30 -21.68 15.35
C SER A 477 -15.90 -21.67 14.78
N LEU A 478 -15.01 -20.86 15.33
CA LEU A 478 -13.61 -20.84 14.93
C LEU A 478 -12.91 -22.15 15.27
N ALA A 479 -11.87 -22.49 14.50
CA ALA A 479 -11.08 -23.70 14.73
C ALA A 479 -10.10 -23.56 15.90
N PHE A 480 -9.93 -22.35 16.44
CA PHE A 480 -9.01 -21.98 17.50
C PHE A 480 -9.73 -21.15 18.57
N ASP A 481 -9.17 -21.14 19.76
CA ASP A 481 -9.64 -20.36 20.90
C ASP A 481 -8.90 -19.01 20.97
N THR A 482 -7.64 -18.96 20.48
CA THR A 482 -6.80 -17.77 20.41
C THR A 482 -6.06 -17.74 19.08
N LEU A 483 -5.95 -16.55 18.47
CA LEU A 483 -5.06 -16.26 17.34
C LEU A 483 -3.90 -15.41 17.83
N GLU A 484 -2.69 -15.96 17.76
CA GLU A 484 -1.45 -15.24 17.99
C GLU A 484 -0.81 -14.85 16.65
N ILE A 485 -0.51 -13.55 16.49
CA ILE A 485 0.25 -13.02 15.36
C ILE A 485 1.61 -12.62 15.90
N GLU A 486 2.60 -13.49 15.75
CA GLU A 486 3.94 -13.29 16.30
C GLU A 486 4.88 -12.60 15.31
N THR A 487 5.65 -11.62 15.79
CA THR A 487 6.63 -10.88 15.01
C THR A 487 8.02 -11.48 15.17
N TYR A 488 8.64 -11.81 14.04
CA TYR A 488 9.99 -12.38 13.98
C TYR A 488 10.98 -11.41 13.30
N PRO A 489 12.27 -11.44 13.70
CA PRO A 489 13.24 -10.47 13.20
C PRO A 489 13.67 -10.71 11.74
N SER A 490 13.36 -11.85 11.15
CA SER A 490 13.68 -12.17 9.75
C SER A 490 12.94 -13.40 9.25
N TYR A 491 12.84 -13.56 7.94
CA TYR A 491 12.27 -14.74 7.29
C TYR A 491 13.02 -16.05 7.59
N ASN A 492 14.32 -16.00 7.87
CA ASN A 492 15.07 -17.17 8.34
C ASN A 492 14.54 -17.70 9.67
N VAL A 493 14.20 -16.80 10.60
CA VAL A 493 13.65 -17.18 11.90
C VAL A 493 12.21 -17.67 11.74
N VAL A 494 11.42 -17.05 10.88
CA VAL A 494 10.07 -17.54 10.52
C VAL A 494 10.14 -18.96 9.95
N ALA A 495 11.07 -19.25 9.04
CA ALA A 495 11.25 -20.60 8.48
C ALA A 495 11.59 -21.64 9.58
N GLU A 496 12.42 -21.29 10.56
CA GLU A 496 12.72 -22.17 11.70
C GLU A 496 11.51 -22.34 12.65
N ALA A 497 10.71 -21.28 12.88
CA ALA A 497 9.50 -21.36 13.69
C ALA A 497 8.46 -22.32 13.08
N ILE A 498 8.25 -22.25 11.76
CA ILE A 498 7.37 -23.20 11.03
C ILE A 498 7.93 -24.63 11.12
N LYS A 499 9.22 -24.84 10.92
CA LYS A 499 9.84 -26.18 10.99
C LYS A 499 9.79 -26.79 12.38
N SER A 500 10.00 -25.99 13.42
CA SER A 500 9.93 -26.47 14.81
C SER A 500 8.50 -26.72 15.31
N GLY A 501 7.48 -26.15 14.63
CA GLY A 501 6.09 -26.15 15.08
C GLY A 501 5.81 -25.09 16.15
N GLU A 502 6.66 -24.07 16.25
CA GLU A 502 6.43 -22.89 17.06
C GLU A 502 5.36 -21.98 16.42
N ALA A 503 5.28 -21.95 15.08
CA ALA A 503 4.22 -21.34 14.33
C ALA A 503 3.48 -22.35 13.43
N ASP A 504 2.17 -22.16 13.24
CA ASP A 504 1.31 -22.99 12.38
C ASP A 504 1.35 -22.52 10.92
N ALA A 505 1.49 -21.22 10.69
CA ALA A 505 1.50 -20.64 9.34
C ALA A 505 2.32 -19.35 9.27
N THR A 506 2.75 -18.99 8.05
CA THR A 506 3.28 -17.67 7.77
C THR A 506 2.17 -16.70 7.32
N ALA A 507 2.41 -15.40 7.40
CA ALA A 507 1.64 -14.43 6.64
C ALA A 507 1.73 -14.70 5.13
N PRO A 508 0.75 -14.24 4.30
CA PRO A 508 0.64 -14.59 2.88
C PRO A 508 1.64 -13.85 1.97
N VAL A 509 2.81 -13.49 2.47
CA VAL A 509 3.87 -12.76 1.73
C VAL A 509 5.23 -13.37 2.05
N PHE A 510 5.30 -14.67 2.11
CA PHE A 510 6.54 -15.38 2.37
C PHE A 510 7.42 -15.37 1.11
N PRO A 511 8.69 -14.94 1.18
CA PRO A 511 9.54 -14.84 0.00
C PRO A 511 9.98 -16.19 -0.55
N PRO A 512 10.14 -16.34 -1.89
CA PRO A 512 10.53 -17.59 -2.54
C PRO A 512 11.87 -18.16 -2.06
N ASP A 513 12.85 -17.29 -1.82
CA ASP A 513 14.21 -17.68 -1.38
C ASP A 513 14.24 -18.57 -0.12
N PHE A 514 13.17 -18.49 0.69
CA PHE A 514 13.07 -19.26 1.93
C PHE A 514 12.25 -20.55 1.79
N ILE A 515 11.62 -20.79 0.62
CA ILE A 515 10.81 -22.00 0.38
C ILE A 515 11.69 -23.24 0.40
N SER A 516 12.84 -23.22 -0.27
CA SER A 516 13.77 -24.36 -0.29
C SER A 516 14.24 -24.75 1.13
N ALA A 517 14.41 -23.78 2.02
CA ALA A 517 14.77 -24.03 3.41
C ALA A 517 13.67 -24.75 4.21
N ILE A 518 12.41 -24.60 3.78
CA ILE A 518 11.24 -25.23 4.39
C ILE A 518 10.98 -26.60 3.77
N GLU A 519 11.01 -26.72 2.44
CA GLU A 519 10.71 -27.97 1.72
C GLU A 519 11.72 -29.09 2.00
N ASP A 520 13.00 -28.75 2.25
CA ASP A 520 14.04 -29.72 2.64
C ASP A 520 13.82 -30.32 4.05
N ALA A 521 12.88 -29.77 4.82
CA ALA A 521 12.79 -30.06 6.25
C ALA A 521 11.81 -31.18 6.60
N ASP A 522 10.67 -31.35 5.94
CA ASP A 522 9.74 -32.45 6.27
C ASP A 522 8.49 -32.49 5.34
N ASP A 523 7.88 -33.71 5.21
CA ASP A 523 6.53 -33.90 4.62
C ASP A 523 5.41 -33.23 5.45
N GLU A 524 5.74 -32.46 6.50
CA GLU A 524 4.80 -31.85 7.45
C GLU A 524 4.45 -30.39 7.10
N ILE A 525 5.06 -29.79 6.07
CA ILE A 525 4.80 -28.41 5.66
C ILE A 525 4.32 -28.38 4.22
N THR A 526 3.32 -27.56 3.94
CA THR A 526 2.88 -27.22 2.58
C THR A 526 3.04 -25.74 2.33
N VAL A 527 3.60 -25.40 1.19
CA VAL A 527 3.57 -24.04 0.67
C VAL A 527 2.37 -23.90 -0.26
N TYR A 528 1.43 -23.06 0.13
CA TYR A 528 0.33 -22.65 -0.74
C TYR A 528 0.81 -21.51 -1.63
N ASP A 529 0.65 -21.70 -2.92
CA ASP A 529 0.92 -20.73 -3.97
C ASP A 529 -0.41 -20.25 -4.55
N ARG A 530 -0.70 -18.97 -4.43
CA ARG A 530 -1.88 -18.36 -5.02
C ARG A 530 -1.49 -17.25 -5.99
N THR A 531 -1.87 -17.45 -7.24
CA THR A 531 -1.58 -16.54 -8.36
C THR A 531 -2.89 -16.08 -9.02
N PRO A 532 -3.08 -14.75 -9.28
CA PRO A 532 -2.15 -13.66 -8.99
C PRO A 532 -2.06 -13.33 -7.51
N GLY A 533 -0.86 -12.99 -7.03
CA GLY A 533 -0.63 -12.48 -5.70
C GLY A 533 -0.45 -10.96 -5.70
N TYR A 534 0.79 -10.46 -5.77
CA TYR A 534 1.08 -9.01 -5.75
C TYR A 534 1.72 -8.55 -7.05
N LEU A 535 1.26 -7.41 -7.59
CA LEU A 535 1.86 -6.78 -8.77
C LEU A 535 3.07 -5.94 -8.36
N TYR A 536 4.28 -6.42 -8.64
CA TYR A 536 5.48 -5.60 -8.52
C TYR A 536 5.59 -4.61 -9.68
N HIS A 537 5.97 -3.39 -9.36
CA HIS A 537 6.07 -2.31 -10.34
C HIS A 537 7.14 -1.28 -9.96
N VAL A 538 7.61 -0.54 -10.96
CA VAL A 538 8.44 0.65 -10.80
C VAL A 538 7.56 1.87 -10.94
N GLY A 539 7.40 2.63 -9.87
CA GLY A 539 6.66 3.88 -9.84
C GLY A 539 7.56 5.07 -10.18
N PHE A 540 7.01 6.03 -10.93
CA PHE A 540 7.68 7.27 -11.31
C PHE A 540 6.95 8.48 -10.73
N ASN A 541 7.67 9.48 -10.27
CA ASN A 541 7.09 10.78 -9.98
C ASN A 541 6.90 11.55 -11.29
N THR A 542 5.74 11.40 -11.91
CA THR A 542 5.48 12.03 -13.23
C THR A 542 5.30 13.55 -13.17
N ALA A 543 5.31 14.15 -11.97
CA ALA A 543 5.26 15.60 -11.82
C ALA A 543 6.61 16.29 -11.98
N ILE A 544 7.72 15.53 -12.03
CA ILE A 544 9.09 16.07 -12.13
C ILE A 544 9.80 15.61 -13.40
N GLU A 545 10.70 16.44 -13.91
CA GLU A 545 11.58 16.05 -15.01
C GLU A 545 12.71 15.12 -14.51
N PRO A 546 13.10 14.10 -15.32
CA PRO A 546 12.62 13.82 -16.70
C PRO A 546 11.42 12.87 -16.74
N PHE A 547 10.91 12.40 -15.60
CA PHE A 547 9.82 11.42 -15.51
C PHE A 547 8.46 11.98 -15.94
N SER A 548 8.31 13.30 -16.08
CA SER A 548 7.14 13.91 -16.72
C SER A 548 7.00 13.53 -18.20
N SER A 549 8.10 13.15 -18.87
CA SER A 549 8.12 12.72 -20.26
C SER A 549 7.77 11.23 -20.42
N PRO A 550 6.68 10.87 -21.14
CA PRO A 550 6.40 9.47 -21.47
C PRO A 550 7.56 8.80 -22.22
N ASN A 551 8.25 9.54 -23.10
CA ASN A 551 9.39 9.02 -23.82
C ASN A 551 10.51 8.54 -22.88
N PHE A 552 10.76 9.29 -21.80
CA PHE A 552 11.76 8.89 -20.81
C PHE A 552 11.33 7.62 -20.06
N ARG A 553 10.08 7.58 -19.57
CA ARG A 553 9.56 6.41 -18.87
C ARG A 553 9.56 5.15 -19.74
N HIS A 554 9.24 5.29 -21.03
CA HIS A 554 9.34 4.18 -22.00
C HIS A 554 10.76 3.63 -22.13
N VAL A 555 11.75 4.50 -22.24
CA VAL A 555 13.14 4.03 -22.39
C VAL A 555 13.63 3.39 -21.10
N VAL A 556 13.32 3.99 -19.95
CA VAL A 556 13.61 3.39 -18.63
C VAL A 556 12.94 2.01 -18.49
N GLY A 557 11.65 1.91 -18.85
CA GLY A 557 10.93 0.64 -18.84
C GLY A 557 11.53 -0.43 -19.77
N SER A 558 12.11 0.00 -20.90
CA SER A 558 12.78 -0.92 -21.85
C SER A 558 14.15 -1.45 -21.35
N LEU A 559 14.65 -0.96 -20.22
CA LEU A 559 15.84 -1.51 -19.55
C LEU A 559 15.50 -2.60 -18.52
N ILE A 560 14.22 -2.96 -18.40
CA ILE A 560 13.71 -3.97 -17.44
C ILE A 560 13.43 -5.27 -18.20
N ASP A 561 14.21 -6.32 -17.95
CA ASP A 561 13.92 -7.66 -18.44
C ASP A 561 12.93 -8.37 -17.52
N LYS A 562 11.65 -8.18 -17.79
CA LYS A 562 10.57 -8.76 -16.97
C LYS A 562 10.64 -10.30 -16.92
N THR A 563 10.98 -10.95 -18.04
CA THR A 563 11.12 -12.42 -18.09
C THR A 563 12.26 -12.91 -17.19
N HIS A 564 13.40 -12.23 -17.27
CA HIS A 564 14.55 -12.55 -16.43
C HIS A 564 14.24 -12.36 -14.94
N LEU A 565 13.55 -11.25 -14.57
CA LEU A 565 13.15 -11.00 -13.18
C LEU A 565 12.20 -12.08 -12.63
N ILE A 566 11.26 -12.58 -13.45
CA ILE A 566 10.41 -13.70 -13.01
C ILE A 566 11.23 -14.97 -12.75
N GLU A 567 12.23 -15.24 -13.57
CA GLU A 567 13.08 -16.44 -13.42
C GLU A 567 14.09 -16.30 -12.28
N SER A 568 14.74 -15.12 -12.15
CA SER A 568 15.87 -14.91 -11.24
C SER A 568 15.49 -14.37 -9.86
N VAL A 569 14.41 -13.57 -9.77
CA VAL A 569 14.00 -12.90 -8.54
C VAL A 569 12.72 -13.50 -7.96
N PHE A 570 11.75 -13.87 -8.80
CA PHE A 570 10.53 -14.52 -8.33
C PHE A 570 10.68 -16.04 -8.21
N ASP A 571 11.84 -16.60 -8.61
CA ASP A 571 12.12 -18.04 -8.62
C ASP A 571 11.04 -18.89 -9.34
N GLY A 572 10.40 -18.29 -10.36
CA GLY A 572 9.28 -18.86 -11.10
C GLY A 572 7.91 -18.77 -10.40
N TYR A 573 7.83 -18.21 -9.20
CA TYR A 573 6.56 -17.99 -8.50
C TYR A 573 5.89 -16.67 -8.96
N GLY A 574 5.40 -16.68 -10.19
CA GLY A 574 4.73 -15.53 -10.79
C GLY A 574 4.82 -15.52 -12.31
N TYR A 575 4.35 -14.43 -12.90
CA TYR A 575 4.40 -14.20 -14.35
C TYR A 575 4.54 -12.72 -14.70
N ALA A 576 5.25 -12.45 -15.79
CA ALA A 576 5.46 -11.09 -16.29
C ALA A 576 4.17 -10.54 -16.93
N VAL A 577 3.98 -9.22 -16.83
CA VAL A 577 2.81 -8.53 -17.41
C VAL A 577 3.21 -7.21 -18.07
N SER A 578 2.45 -6.81 -19.10
CA SER A 578 2.61 -5.52 -19.79
C SER A 578 1.76 -4.42 -19.13
N ASN A 579 0.66 -4.80 -18.48
CA ASN A 579 -0.28 -3.91 -17.81
C ASN A 579 -0.95 -4.66 -16.64
N PRO A 580 -1.66 -3.97 -15.72
CA PRO A 580 -2.25 -4.61 -14.54
C PRO A 580 -3.34 -5.67 -14.82
N PHE A 581 -3.91 -5.71 -16.02
CA PHE A 581 -4.98 -6.65 -16.40
C PHE A 581 -4.54 -7.70 -17.40
N ASP A 582 -3.23 -7.83 -17.60
CA ASP A 582 -2.69 -8.80 -18.56
C ASP A 582 -3.14 -10.23 -18.23
N GLY A 583 -3.51 -10.97 -19.27
CA GLY A 583 -4.08 -12.30 -19.13
C GLY A 583 -5.57 -12.34 -18.80
N THR A 584 -6.26 -11.18 -18.75
CA THR A 584 -7.71 -11.08 -18.57
C THR A 584 -8.42 -10.57 -19.84
N GLU A 585 -9.75 -10.65 -19.87
CA GLU A 585 -10.57 -10.10 -20.95
C GLU A 585 -10.46 -8.56 -21.12
N TRP A 586 -9.92 -7.86 -20.13
CA TRP A 586 -9.72 -6.42 -20.12
C TRP A 586 -8.51 -5.96 -20.94
N THR A 587 -7.59 -6.87 -21.29
CA THR A 587 -6.41 -6.52 -22.07
C THR A 587 -6.61 -6.85 -23.56
N PRO A 588 -6.47 -5.85 -24.47
CA PRO A 588 -6.46 -6.14 -25.89
C PRO A 588 -5.26 -7.03 -26.24
N SER A 589 -5.44 -8.00 -27.14
CA SER A 589 -4.39 -8.96 -27.51
C SER A 589 -3.11 -8.31 -28.09
N ALA A 590 -3.19 -7.07 -28.55
CA ALA A 590 -2.02 -6.29 -28.99
C ALA A 590 -1.12 -5.82 -27.85
N TYR A 591 -1.63 -5.85 -26.62
CA TYR A 591 -0.95 -5.42 -25.39
C TYR A 591 -0.78 -6.57 -24.37
N GLU A 592 -1.07 -7.81 -24.74
CA GLU A 592 -0.75 -8.98 -23.92
C GLU A 592 0.76 -9.25 -23.93
N PHE A 593 1.31 -9.64 -22.80
CA PHE A 593 2.71 -10.04 -22.68
C PHE A 593 2.90 -11.44 -23.29
N ASP A 594 3.71 -11.53 -24.33
CA ASP A 594 4.07 -12.80 -25.00
C ASP A 594 5.60 -12.97 -25.04
N GLY A 595 6.22 -13.11 -23.84
CA GLY A 595 7.67 -13.20 -23.70
C GLY A 595 8.40 -11.85 -23.85
N GLN A 596 7.70 -10.81 -24.28
CA GLN A 596 8.15 -9.42 -24.31
C GLN A 596 6.96 -8.48 -24.07
N ASP A 597 7.24 -7.36 -23.42
CA ASP A 597 6.26 -6.27 -23.33
C ASP A 597 6.11 -5.59 -24.69
N PRO A 598 4.89 -5.55 -25.27
CA PRO A 598 4.71 -4.99 -26.61
C PRO A 598 4.91 -3.47 -26.67
N ALA A 599 4.73 -2.75 -25.55
CA ALA A 599 4.90 -1.30 -25.50
C ALA A 599 6.34 -0.88 -25.17
N ILE A 600 7.02 -1.64 -24.33
CA ILE A 600 8.38 -1.37 -23.82
C ILE A 600 9.24 -2.65 -23.86
N PRO A 601 9.50 -3.22 -25.05
CA PRO A 601 10.30 -4.43 -25.18
C PRO A 601 11.69 -4.22 -24.59
N PHE A 602 12.19 -5.21 -23.87
CA PHE A 602 13.53 -5.17 -23.28
C PHE A 602 14.61 -5.03 -24.35
N VAL A 603 15.51 -4.08 -24.14
CA VAL A 603 16.63 -3.81 -25.06
C VAL A 603 17.86 -4.58 -24.61
N GLY A 604 17.83 -5.89 -24.82
CA GLY A 604 18.89 -6.78 -24.40
C GLY A 604 18.46 -8.25 -24.48
N SER A 605 19.08 -9.11 -23.68
CA SER A 605 18.71 -10.52 -23.55
C SER A 605 19.28 -11.14 -22.27
N ASN A 606 18.50 -12.02 -21.62
CA ASN A 606 18.89 -12.75 -20.41
C ASN A 606 19.40 -11.83 -19.29
N GLY A 607 18.70 -10.72 -19.04
CA GLY A 607 19.02 -9.74 -18.01
C GLY A 607 20.13 -8.74 -18.41
N GLU A 608 20.88 -8.96 -19.49
CA GLU A 608 21.96 -8.07 -19.92
C GLU A 608 21.50 -7.08 -21.00
N VAL A 609 21.73 -5.78 -20.77
CA VAL A 609 21.38 -4.70 -21.71
C VAL A 609 22.32 -4.71 -22.93
N ASP A 610 21.77 -4.56 -24.13
CA ASP A 610 22.54 -4.19 -25.32
C ASP A 610 22.78 -2.67 -25.29
N ILE A 611 23.97 -2.28 -24.87
CA ILE A 611 24.35 -0.87 -24.64
C ILE A 611 24.16 -0.01 -25.92
N ASP A 612 24.59 -0.51 -27.08
CA ASP A 612 24.48 0.22 -28.33
C ASP A 612 23.02 0.43 -28.75
N ALA A 613 22.18 -0.60 -28.57
CA ALA A 613 20.77 -0.55 -28.84
C ALA A 613 20.03 0.35 -27.83
N ALA A 614 20.35 0.28 -26.55
CA ALA A 614 19.80 1.14 -25.51
C ALA A 614 20.11 2.62 -25.80
N GLN A 615 21.36 2.95 -26.03
CA GLN A 615 21.75 4.32 -26.38
C GLN A 615 21.10 4.81 -27.68
N SER A 616 20.89 3.92 -28.67
CA SER A 616 20.15 4.27 -29.88
C SER A 616 18.69 4.61 -29.57
N LEU A 617 18.04 3.81 -28.74
CA LEU A 617 16.66 4.03 -28.32
C LEU A 617 16.49 5.37 -27.59
N PHE A 618 17.43 5.72 -26.70
CA PHE A 618 17.42 7.03 -26.04
C PHE A 618 17.56 8.18 -27.06
N ARG A 619 18.50 8.06 -28.02
CA ARG A 619 18.68 9.10 -29.06
C ARG A 619 17.44 9.23 -29.96
N ASP A 620 16.80 8.13 -30.33
CA ASP A 620 15.59 8.12 -31.15
C ASP A 620 14.39 8.78 -30.43
N ARG A 621 14.41 8.79 -29.09
CA ARG A 621 13.43 9.45 -28.24
C ARG A 621 13.81 10.88 -27.84
N GLY A 622 14.96 11.40 -28.36
CA GLY A 622 15.38 12.79 -28.22
C GLY A 622 16.33 13.08 -27.06
N PHE A 623 16.92 12.05 -26.45
CA PHE A 623 17.92 12.20 -25.39
C PHE A 623 19.35 12.19 -25.96
N GLU A 624 20.28 12.81 -25.24
CA GLU A 624 21.68 12.95 -25.66
C GLU A 624 22.62 12.31 -24.63
N PHE A 625 23.82 11.91 -25.07
CA PHE A 625 24.88 11.38 -24.25
C PHE A 625 26.14 12.24 -24.34
N ASP A 626 26.89 12.31 -23.25
CA ASP A 626 28.20 12.94 -23.22
C ASP A 626 29.28 12.08 -23.95
N GLU A 627 30.53 12.56 -23.94
CA GLU A 627 31.66 11.87 -24.57
C GLU A 627 32.05 10.57 -23.84
N ASP A 628 31.67 10.44 -22.55
CA ASP A 628 31.93 9.28 -21.70
C ASP A 628 30.79 8.27 -21.78
N GLY A 629 29.69 8.57 -22.46
CA GLY A 629 28.53 7.70 -22.65
C GLY A 629 27.45 7.85 -21.56
N ASN A 630 27.51 8.90 -20.75
CA ASN A 630 26.50 9.17 -19.76
C ASN A 630 25.34 9.97 -20.35
N LEU A 631 24.12 9.64 -19.93
CA LEU A 631 22.91 10.32 -20.35
C LEU A 631 22.88 11.76 -19.84
N ILE A 632 22.59 12.71 -20.72
CA ILE A 632 22.50 14.14 -20.39
C ILE A 632 21.03 14.54 -20.26
N LEU A 633 20.67 15.19 -19.17
CA LEU A 633 19.39 15.87 -19.00
C LEU A 633 19.53 17.35 -19.36
N GLN A 634 18.62 17.84 -20.21
CA GLN A 634 18.61 19.24 -20.73
C GLN A 634 17.69 20.13 -19.87
#